data_2fea94d3b2961d013b3860731f1a7307
#
_entry.id   2fea94d3b2961d013b3860731f1a7307
#
_cell.length_a   1.000
_cell.length_b   1.000
_cell.length_c   1.000
_cell.angle_alpha   90.00
_cell.angle_beta   90.00
_cell.angle_gamma   90.00
#
_symmetry.space_group_name_H-M   'P 1'
#
loop_
_entity.id
_entity.type
_entity.pdbx_description
1 polymer ?
#
loop_
_entity_poly.entity_id
_entity_poly.type
_entity_poly.pdbx_seq_one_letter_code
_entity_poly.pdbx_strand_id
1 'polypeptide(L)'
;CEKEFADGVHENARSYQPFGFLNINFKDKGVISNYKRWLDYTKAITYVSYTQNGVTYTREAFVSKPNEVIVVRITADKPGQVSFKSKYTRPFGATTKAENNRSQYVQGQAYAENGEFVGVKFEGIINYYNEGGKIKANGTDIEINNANSATIMIAISTDYNIHDTKNVLTHNRKKICEKQLSQAQKLGYKKLKQTHIDEYSALYNRSSFDIAFNTPVNNNPIDKRIQLAASGQIDSELLFEYYNYCRYLFISSSRKGGLPMNLQGIWNPLMLAPWRSNFHINVNIQEAYWFAEQANLSECHEPIFTLTENLIKNGKETAQVMFGTKRGSVAGHRTDAWFYAPPTFLKAHWGMSITNAAWLCLHHMEHYRYTLDKEFLKTRALPVLRETALFFVDWLVPDPRSGKLVSGPTASPENRFKVNGKVASLTMGCTYDQEIIWNTFRDFLEACKILGINNEETVEVEASMKKLS
;
A
#
# COMPACT_ATOMS: atom_id res chain seq x y z
N CYS A 1 18.61 -29.88 -0.11
CA CYS A 1 17.37 -29.07 -0.22
C CYS A 1 17.58 -27.58 0.15
N GLU A 2 17.89 -27.21 1.42
CA GLU A 2 18.02 -25.79 1.78
C GLU A 2 19.17 -25.08 1.02
N LYS A 3 20.30 -25.75 0.79
CA LYS A 3 21.43 -25.19 0.04
C LYS A 3 21.08 -25.05 -1.45
N GLU A 4 20.49 -26.04 -2.04
CA GLU A 4 20.06 -26.05 -3.45
C GLU A 4 18.98 -24.98 -3.69
N PHE A 5 18.05 -24.80 -2.74
CA PHE A 5 17.08 -23.71 -2.78
C PHE A 5 17.76 -22.34 -2.74
N ALA A 6 18.73 -22.16 -1.85
CA ALA A 6 19.47 -20.90 -1.72
C ALA A 6 20.29 -20.57 -2.98
N ASP A 7 20.86 -21.55 -3.63
CA ASP A 7 21.68 -21.38 -4.85
C ASP A 7 20.82 -20.96 -6.08
N GLY A 8 19.51 -21.28 -6.07
CA GLY A 8 18.58 -20.97 -7.16
C GLY A 8 17.78 -19.66 -6.98
N VAL A 9 17.89 -18.99 -5.82
CA VAL A 9 17.05 -17.83 -5.49
C VAL A 9 17.84 -16.54 -5.44
N HIS A 10 17.41 -15.55 -6.21
CA HIS A 10 17.96 -14.20 -6.18
C HIS A 10 17.01 -13.23 -5.46
N GLU A 11 17.57 -12.35 -4.65
CA GLU A 11 16.81 -11.33 -3.94
C GLU A 11 16.52 -10.12 -4.83
N ASN A 12 15.38 -10.11 -5.54
CA ASN A 12 15.05 -9.11 -6.54
C ASN A 12 13.93 -8.14 -6.17
N ALA A 13 13.20 -8.36 -5.05
CA ALA A 13 12.16 -7.44 -4.64
C ALA A 13 12.73 -6.04 -4.32
N ARG A 14 12.19 -5.01 -4.98
CA ARG A 14 12.70 -3.64 -4.90
C ARG A 14 12.12 -2.88 -3.71
N SER A 15 12.89 -1.88 -3.22
CA SER A 15 12.44 -1.01 -2.14
C SER A 15 11.50 0.07 -2.64
N TYR A 16 10.39 0.29 -1.92
CA TYR A 16 9.57 1.47 -2.06
C TYR A 16 10.33 2.69 -1.51
N GLN A 17 10.40 3.78 -2.27
CA GLN A 17 11.21 4.95 -1.91
C GLN A 17 10.37 6.23 -1.90
N PRO A 18 10.65 7.18 -0.98
CA PRO A 18 9.98 8.46 -0.97
C PRO A 18 10.38 9.31 -2.18
N PHE A 19 9.45 10.14 -2.67
CA PHE A 19 9.78 11.18 -3.64
C PHE A 19 10.86 12.12 -3.10
N GLY A 20 10.73 12.55 -1.85
CA GLY A 20 11.66 13.41 -1.14
C GLY A 20 11.00 14.12 0.03
N PHE A 21 11.68 15.12 0.58
CA PHE A 21 11.25 15.89 1.72
C PHE A 21 11.13 17.37 1.35
N LEU A 22 10.02 17.98 1.70
CA LEU A 22 9.84 19.42 1.62
C LEU A 22 10.03 20.02 3.02
N ASN A 23 11.17 20.64 3.25
CA ASN A 23 11.50 21.30 4.51
C ASN A 23 11.00 22.75 4.48
N ILE A 24 10.13 23.11 5.41
CA ILE A 24 9.58 24.45 5.54
C ILE A 24 10.13 25.07 6.82
N ASN A 25 11.11 25.97 6.69
CA ASN A 25 11.84 26.57 7.79
C ASN A 25 11.29 27.98 8.06
N PHE A 26 10.62 28.15 9.19
CA PHE A 26 10.09 29.44 9.64
C PHE A 26 11.19 30.29 10.26
N LYS A 27 11.14 31.61 10.04
CA LYS A 27 12.20 32.54 10.48
C LYS A 27 12.07 32.93 11.96
N ASP A 28 10.88 32.85 12.52
CA ASP A 28 10.62 33.29 13.87
C ASP A 28 11.19 32.36 14.93
N LYS A 29 11.82 32.96 15.95
CA LYS A 29 12.52 32.29 17.07
C LYS A 29 11.86 32.68 18.41
N GLY A 30 10.57 32.63 18.54
CA GLY A 30 9.86 32.92 19.79
C GLY A 30 9.45 31.62 20.50
N VAL A 31 9.07 31.73 21.77
CA VAL A 31 8.46 30.61 22.51
C VAL A 31 7.13 30.24 21.87
N ILE A 32 6.97 28.95 21.63
CA ILE A 32 5.71 28.40 21.09
C ILE A 32 4.81 28.03 22.27
N SER A 33 3.54 28.45 22.17
CA SER A 33 2.47 28.09 23.11
C SER A 33 1.25 27.59 22.33
N ASN A 34 0.30 26.99 23.06
CA ASN A 34 -0.95 26.47 22.49
C ASN A 34 -0.74 25.53 21.29
N TYR A 35 0.35 24.76 21.30
CA TYR A 35 0.67 23.83 20.23
C TYR A 35 -0.33 22.68 20.20
N LYS A 36 -0.94 22.47 19.03
CA LYS A 36 -1.83 21.36 18.75
C LYS A 36 -1.54 20.80 17.35
N ARG A 37 -1.48 19.48 17.25
CA ARG A 37 -1.38 18.73 16.00
C ARG A 37 -2.48 17.69 15.98
N TRP A 38 -3.24 17.63 14.89
CA TRP A 38 -4.28 16.60 14.76
C TRP A 38 -4.49 16.19 13.29
N LEU A 39 -5.09 15.04 13.13
CA LEU A 39 -5.61 14.52 11.89
C LEU A 39 -7.14 14.49 11.99
N ASP A 40 -7.81 15.13 11.04
CA ASP A 40 -9.25 14.95 10.82
C ASP A 40 -9.41 13.78 9.81
N TYR A 41 -9.56 12.57 10.32
CA TYR A 41 -9.69 11.41 9.46
C TYR A 41 -11.06 11.30 8.78
N THR A 42 -12.07 12.09 9.16
CA THR A 42 -13.34 12.20 8.44
C THR A 42 -13.22 12.99 7.14
N LYS A 43 -12.15 13.81 7.03
CA LYS A 43 -11.83 14.66 5.87
C LYS A 43 -10.46 14.38 5.26
N ALA A 44 -9.68 13.49 5.85
CA ALA A 44 -8.27 13.22 5.49
C ALA A 44 -7.42 14.49 5.39
N ILE A 45 -7.51 15.36 6.39
CA ILE A 45 -6.74 16.60 6.47
C ILE A 45 -5.93 16.63 7.76
N THR A 46 -4.63 16.89 7.64
CA THR A 46 -3.75 17.12 8.79
C THR A 46 -3.66 18.60 9.12
N TYR A 47 -3.60 18.90 10.41
CA TYR A 47 -3.52 20.26 10.93
C TYR A 47 -2.40 20.40 11.95
N VAL A 48 -1.79 21.59 11.97
CA VAL A 48 -0.93 22.06 13.05
C VAL A 48 -1.36 23.48 13.38
N SER A 49 -1.56 23.79 14.67
CA SER A 49 -1.80 25.16 15.15
C SER A 49 -0.90 25.46 16.34
N TYR A 50 -0.39 26.66 16.42
CA TYR A 50 0.40 27.14 17.56
C TYR A 50 0.38 28.68 17.61
N THR A 51 0.65 29.24 18.79
CA THR A 51 0.82 30.68 18.99
C THR A 51 2.29 30.98 19.25
N GLN A 52 2.83 31.99 18.54
CA GLN A 52 4.19 32.47 18.71
C GLN A 52 4.22 34.00 18.57
N ASN A 53 4.85 34.69 19.52
CA ASN A 53 4.89 36.17 19.55
C ASN A 53 3.49 36.84 19.45
N GLY A 54 2.45 36.22 20.04
CA GLY A 54 1.08 36.72 20.00
C GLY A 54 0.39 36.61 18.62
N VAL A 55 0.91 35.75 17.72
CA VAL A 55 0.34 35.39 16.43
C VAL A 55 -0.01 33.94 16.41
N THR A 56 -1.22 33.56 16.00
CA THR A 56 -1.62 32.19 15.84
C THR A 56 -1.45 31.72 14.39
N TYR A 57 -0.63 30.72 14.21
CA TYR A 57 -0.38 30.08 12.91
C TYR A 57 -1.18 28.79 12.76
N THR A 58 -1.72 28.58 11.57
CA THR A 58 -2.37 27.31 11.21
C THR A 58 -1.78 26.76 9.93
N ARG A 59 -1.50 25.46 9.91
CA ARG A 59 -1.08 24.70 8.73
C ARG A 59 -2.07 23.59 8.48
N GLU A 60 -2.48 23.46 7.22
CA GLU A 60 -3.33 22.37 6.75
C GLU A 60 -2.61 21.65 5.63
N ALA A 61 -2.70 20.31 5.59
CA ALA A 61 -2.18 19.53 4.46
C ALA A 61 -3.12 18.39 4.11
N PHE A 62 -3.31 18.17 2.80
CA PHE A 62 -4.11 17.07 2.26
C PHE A 62 -3.59 16.65 0.87
N VAL A 63 -3.97 15.44 0.44
CA VAL A 63 -3.69 14.91 -0.89
C VAL A 63 -5.01 14.73 -1.62
N SER A 64 -5.25 15.55 -2.63
CA SER A 64 -6.48 15.49 -3.41
C SER A 64 -6.39 14.42 -4.50
N LYS A 65 -7.10 13.29 -4.32
CA LYS A 65 -7.18 12.24 -5.34
C LYS A 65 -7.79 12.73 -6.65
N PRO A 66 -8.90 13.49 -6.67
CA PRO A 66 -9.50 13.98 -7.93
C PRO A 66 -8.60 14.92 -8.73
N ASN A 67 -7.70 15.63 -8.06
CA ASN A 67 -6.83 16.63 -8.68
C ASN A 67 -5.38 16.17 -8.78
N GLU A 68 -5.03 15.04 -8.17
CA GLU A 68 -3.69 14.42 -8.17
C GLU A 68 -2.58 15.40 -7.72
N VAL A 69 -2.88 16.19 -6.66
CA VAL A 69 -1.95 17.16 -6.07
C VAL A 69 -1.90 17.02 -4.55
N ILE A 70 -0.71 17.24 -3.98
CA ILE A 70 -0.52 17.48 -2.56
C ILE A 70 -0.65 18.97 -2.30
N VAL A 71 -1.39 19.36 -1.27
CA VAL A 71 -1.64 20.76 -0.92
C VAL A 71 -1.23 21.00 0.52
N VAL A 72 -0.44 22.06 0.73
CA VAL A 72 -0.11 22.57 2.06
C VAL A 72 -0.49 24.06 2.11
N ARG A 73 -1.34 24.44 3.07
CA ARG A 73 -1.71 25.84 3.30
C ARG A 73 -1.22 26.29 4.66
N ILE A 74 -0.67 27.50 4.70
CA ILE A 74 -0.13 28.14 5.89
C ILE A 74 -0.80 29.51 6.03
N THR A 75 -1.39 29.76 7.18
CA THR A 75 -2.08 31.03 7.50
C THR A 75 -1.64 31.55 8.86
N ALA A 76 -1.84 32.83 9.09
CA ALA A 76 -1.70 33.49 10.39
C ALA A 76 -2.97 34.34 10.68
N ASP A 77 -3.30 34.53 11.95
CA ASP A 77 -4.44 35.34 12.39
C ASP A 77 -4.18 36.87 12.25
N LYS A 78 -2.92 37.27 11.98
CA LYS A 78 -2.52 38.62 11.70
C LYS A 78 -1.92 38.74 10.30
N PRO A 79 -2.17 39.84 9.57
CA PRO A 79 -1.63 40.05 8.23
C PRO A 79 -0.11 40.17 8.24
N GLY A 80 0.55 39.73 7.15
CA GLY A 80 1.99 39.88 6.94
C GLY A 80 2.88 39.00 7.82
N GLN A 81 2.34 38.00 8.51
CA GLN A 81 3.11 37.22 9.49
C GLN A 81 3.67 35.89 8.91
N VAL A 82 3.24 35.49 7.72
CA VAL A 82 3.73 34.20 7.14
C VAL A 82 5.05 34.47 6.41
N SER A 83 6.15 33.96 7.01
CA SER A 83 7.49 34.04 6.45
C SER A 83 8.24 32.72 6.65
N PHE A 84 8.70 32.12 5.56
CA PHE A 84 9.48 30.88 5.60
C PHE A 84 10.39 30.71 4.39
N LYS A 85 11.36 29.80 4.53
CA LYS A 85 12.16 29.27 3.46
C LYS A 85 11.81 27.81 3.22
N SER A 86 11.49 27.45 1.99
CA SER A 86 11.18 26.10 1.59
C SER A 86 12.31 25.49 0.77
N LYS A 87 12.75 24.28 1.16
CA LYS A 87 13.82 23.54 0.52
C LYS A 87 13.36 22.10 0.28
N TYR A 88 13.44 21.66 -0.97
CA TYR A 88 13.31 20.24 -1.29
C TYR A 88 14.65 19.53 -1.05
N THR A 89 14.58 18.33 -0.47
CA THR A 89 15.74 17.45 -0.29
C THR A 89 15.38 16.01 -0.58
N ARG A 90 16.34 15.27 -1.13
CA ARG A 90 16.33 13.82 -1.23
C ARG A 90 17.77 13.35 -1.05
N PRO A 91 18.07 12.28 -0.28
CA PRO A 91 19.44 11.86 -0.01
C PRO A 91 20.27 11.65 -1.26
N PHE A 92 19.68 11.03 -2.29
CA PHE A 92 20.34 10.76 -3.58
C PHE A 92 19.29 10.48 -4.69
N GLY A 93 19.73 10.50 -5.94
CA GLY A 93 18.90 10.13 -7.11
C GLY A 93 17.89 11.19 -7.54
N ALA A 94 18.09 12.46 -7.16
CA ALA A 94 17.29 13.56 -7.67
C ALA A 94 18.10 14.85 -7.79
N THR A 95 17.68 15.68 -8.73
CA THR A 95 18.15 17.06 -8.90
C THR A 95 16.97 18.01 -8.78
N THR A 96 17.24 19.22 -8.30
CA THR A 96 16.22 20.27 -8.13
C THR A 96 16.72 21.57 -8.70
N LYS A 97 15.84 22.31 -9.37
CA LYS A 97 16.10 23.69 -9.80
C LYS A 97 14.87 24.56 -9.54
N ALA A 98 15.10 25.84 -9.22
CA ALA A 98 14.05 26.83 -9.32
C ALA A 98 13.85 27.18 -10.81
N GLU A 99 12.64 27.01 -11.33
CA GLU A 99 12.31 27.42 -12.71
C GLU A 99 11.97 28.91 -12.81
N ASN A 100 11.43 29.43 -11.72
CA ASN A 100 11.12 30.84 -11.54
C ASN A 100 10.96 31.14 -10.03
N ASN A 101 10.57 32.36 -9.68
CA ASN A 101 10.43 32.77 -8.28
C ASN A 101 9.35 31.99 -7.49
N ARG A 102 8.53 31.16 -8.13
CA ARG A 102 7.38 30.48 -7.53
C ARG A 102 7.34 28.99 -7.79
N SER A 103 8.35 28.41 -8.45
CA SER A 103 8.30 27.04 -8.89
C SER A 103 9.64 26.35 -8.75
N GLN A 104 9.64 25.17 -8.14
CA GLN A 104 10.76 24.23 -8.15
C GLN A 104 10.39 23.04 -9.03
N TYR A 105 11.31 22.63 -9.86
CA TYR A 105 11.24 21.40 -10.65
C TYR A 105 12.21 20.38 -10.09
N VAL A 106 11.74 19.18 -9.90
CA VAL A 106 12.48 18.02 -9.40
C VAL A 106 12.45 16.93 -10.44
N GLN A 107 13.61 16.32 -10.70
CA GLN A 107 13.68 15.11 -11.53
C GLN A 107 14.63 14.10 -10.90
N GLY A 108 14.36 12.82 -11.10
CA GLY A 108 15.19 11.78 -10.53
C GLY A 108 14.85 10.38 -10.99
N GLN A 109 15.58 9.42 -10.42
CA GLN A 109 15.37 8.00 -10.64
C GLN A 109 15.54 7.24 -9.33
N ALA A 110 14.73 6.21 -9.13
CA ALA A 110 14.82 5.35 -7.97
C ALA A 110 16.14 4.54 -8.02
N TYR A 111 16.66 4.30 -6.82
CA TYR A 111 17.97 3.73 -6.57
C TYR A 111 17.85 2.25 -6.21
N ALA A 112 18.73 1.42 -6.77
CA ALA A 112 18.88 0.03 -6.35
C ALA A 112 19.94 -0.11 -5.27
N GLU A 113 19.88 -1.17 -4.47
CA GLU A 113 20.79 -1.40 -3.33
C GLU A 113 22.27 -1.58 -3.74
N ASN A 114 22.50 -2.01 -4.98
CA ASN A 114 23.86 -2.11 -5.55
C ASN A 114 24.48 -0.77 -5.97
N GLY A 115 23.80 0.35 -5.74
CA GLY A 115 24.29 1.67 -6.10
C GLY A 115 23.83 2.20 -7.45
N GLU A 116 23.06 1.45 -8.20
CA GLU A 116 22.60 1.81 -9.53
C GLU A 116 21.26 2.55 -9.53
N PHE A 117 21.10 3.51 -10.42
CA PHE A 117 19.83 4.21 -10.66
C PHE A 117 19.09 3.54 -11.82
N VAL A 118 18.43 2.42 -11.53
CA VAL A 118 17.76 1.57 -12.52
C VAL A 118 16.24 1.45 -12.31
N GLY A 119 15.71 2.05 -11.23
CA GLY A 119 14.30 2.01 -10.91
C GLY A 119 13.48 3.06 -11.66
N VAL A 120 12.28 3.31 -11.17
CA VAL A 120 11.32 4.25 -11.72
C VAL A 120 11.91 5.66 -11.84
N LYS A 121 11.79 6.27 -13.02
CA LYS A 121 12.07 7.70 -13.23
C LYS A 121 10.87 8.52 -12.80
N PHE A 122 11.15 9.63 -12.14
CA PHE A 122 10.11 10.53 -11.65
C PHE A 122 10.42 11.98 -11.94
N GLU A 123 9.38 12.77 -12.08
CA GLU A 123 9.44 14.22 -12.15
C GLU A 123 8.36 14.81 -11.24
N GLY A 124 8.64 15.97 -10.65
CA GLY A 124 7.70 16.69 -9.83
C GLY A 124 7.86 18.19 -9.94
N ILE A 125 6.77 18.90 -9.74
CA ILE A 125 6.75 20.37 -9.70
C ILE A 125 6.13 20.78 -8.37
N ILE A 126 6.78 21.74 -7.71
CA ILE A 126 6.35 22.34 -6.45
C ILE A 126 6.06 23.81 -6.71
N ASN A 127 4.80 24.20 -6.70
CA ASN A 127 4.38 25.58 -6.92
C ASN A 127 3.98 26.27 -5.62
N TYR A 128 4.33 27.54 -5.51
CA TYR A 128 4.13 28.37 -4.35
C TYR A 128 3.25 29.59 -4.69
N TYR A 129 2.21 29.81 -3.91
CA TYR A 129 1.28 30.92 -4.05
C TYR A 129 1.20 31.65 -2.71
N ASN A 130 1.27 32.98 -2.73
CA ASN A 130 1.17 33.83 -1.55
C ASN A 130 0.07 34.91 -1.73
N GLU A 131 -0.61 35.22 -0.65
CA GLU A 131 -1.52 36.34 -0.54
C GLU A 131 -0.80 37.43 0.27
N GLY A 132 -0.54 38.58 -0.34
CA GLY A 132 0.32 39.61 0.24
C GLY A 132 1.80 39.23 0.30
N GLY A 133 2.63 40.10 0.82
CA GLY A 133 4.05 39.88 0.99
C GLY A 133 4.83 39.68 -0.32
N LYS A 134 6.02 39.05 -0.23
CA LYS A 134 6.91 38.82 -1.37
C LYS A 134 7.34 37.37 -1.45
N ILE A 135 7.53 36.90 -2.67
CA ILE A 135 8.09 35.56 -2.97
C ILE A 135 9.27 35.69 -3.91
N LYS A 136 10.31 34.91 -3.67
CA LYS A 136 11.51 34.86 -4.54
C LYS A 136 12.20 33.51 -4.47
N ALA A 137 12.88 33.16 -5.55
CA ALA A 137 13.86 32.08 -5.54
C ALA A 137 15.19 32.54 -4.91
N ASN A 138 15.84 31.63 -4.18
CA ASN A 138 17.18 31.80 -3.63
C ASN A 138 17.96 30.49 -3.86
N GLY A 139 18.71 30.43 -4.95
CA GLY A 139 19.28 29.20 -5.46
C GLY A 139 18.17 28.23 -5.86
N THR A 140 18.18 27.04 -5.29
CA THR A 140 17.12 26.04 -5.50
C THR A 140 15.91 26.22 -4.57
N ASP A 141 16.02 27.07 -3.55
CA ASP A 141 15.01 27.23 -2.51
C ASP A 141 14.02 28.36 -2.85
N ILE A 142 12.85 28.32 -2.27
CA ILE A 142 11.84 29.39 -2.40
C ILE A 142 11.65 30.07 -1.04
N GLU A 143 11.69 31.40 -1.04
CA GLU A 143 11.43 32.21 0.14
C GLU A 143 10.12 32.99 0.00
N ILE A 144 9.28 32.91 1.01
CA ILE A 144 8.08 33.75 1.20
C ILE A 144 8.32 34.66 2.39
N ASN A 145 8.02 35.95 2.26
CA ASN A 145 8.25 36.94 3.29
C ASN A 145 7.01 37.81 3.45
N ASN A 146 6.56 37.98 4.71
CA ASN A 146 5.48 38.87 5.13
C ASN A 146 4.15 38.66 4.37
N ALA A 147 3.82 37.42 4.05
CA ALA A 147 2.54 37.07 3.44
C ALA A 147 1.42 36.97 4.50
N ASN A 148 0.18 37.14 4.07
CA ASN A 148 -1.00 36.88 4.89
C ASN A 148 -1.26 35.36 4.93
N SER A 149 -1.01 34.70 3.82
CA SER A 149 -1.09 33.23 3.68
C SER A 149 -0.18 32.73 2.58
N ALA A 150 0.13 31.43 2.61
CA ALA A 150 0.84 30.76 1.56
C ALA A 150 0.19 29.40 1.25
N THR A 151 0.15 29.02 -0.03
CA THR A 151 -0.29 27.69 -0.47
C THR A 151 0.82 27.07 -1.30
N ILE A 152 1.19 25.83 -0.97
CA ILE A 152 2.14 25.01 -1.73
C ILE A 152 1.34 23.90 -2.39
N MET A 153 1.51 23.70 -3.69
CA MET A 153 0.91 22.62 -4.45
C MET A 153 2.00 21.80 -5.12
N ILE A 154 1.93 20.46 -4.98
CA ILE A 154 2.91 19.53 -5.51
C ILE A 154 2.21 18.53 -6.41
N ALA A 155 2.72 18.36 -7.63
CA ALA A 155 2.34 17.29 -8.54
C ALA A 155 3.56 16.42 -8.85
N ILE A 156 3.35 15.11 -8.98
CA ILE A 156 4.40 14.11 -9.21
C ILE A 156 3.93 13.16 -10.30
N SER A 157 4.81 12.82 -11.22
CA SER A 157 4.56 11.82 -12.27
C SER A 157 5.75 10.89 -12.41
N THR A 158 5.49 9.62 -12.74
CA THR A 158 6.51 8.58 -12.93
C THR A 158 6.37 7.93 -14.30
N ASP A 159 7.36 7.15 -14.71
CA ASP A 159 7.29 6.31 -15.89
C ASP A 159 6.81 4.88 -15.61
N TYR A 160 6.37 4.59 -14.40
CA TYR A 160 5.84 3.30 -14.02
C TYR A 160 4.53 2.98 -14.76
N ASN A 161 4.45 1.78 -15.33
CA ASN A 161 3.28 1.29 -16.06
C ASN A 161 2.70 0.05 -15.37
N ILE A 162 1.63 0.23 -14.61
CA ILE A 162 0.95 -0.86 -13.88
C ILE A 162 0.31 -1.89 -14.83
N HIS A 163 -0.03 -1.49 -16.06
CA HIS A 163 -0.70 -2.36 -17.05
C HIS A 163 0.29 -3.18 -17.87
N ASP A 164 1.55 -2.73 -17.95
CA ASP A 164 2.62 -3.44 -18.64
C ASP A 164 3.97 -3.10 -17.98
N THR A 165 4.33 -3.85 -16.95
CA THR A 165 5.55 -3.58 -16.17
C THR A 165 6.85 -3.86 -16.92
N LYS A 166 6.80 -4.47 -18.10
CA LYS A 166 7.96 -4.67 -18.99
C LYS A 166 8.29 -3.42 -19.80
N ASN A 167 7.32 -2.53 -20.01
CA ASN A 167 7.44 -1.33 -20.80
C ASN A 167 7.07 -0.09 -19.98
N VAL A 168 8.01 0.85 -19.86
CA VAL A 168 7.77 2.10 -19.15
C VAL A 168 6.82 3.02 -19.95
N LEU A 169 6.09 3.88 -19.25
CA LEU A 169 5.30 4.94 -19.89
C LEU A 169 6.21 5.98 -20.54
N THR A 170 5.92 6.31 -21.79
CA THR A 170 6.70 7.28 -22.59
C THR A 170 6.15 8.70 -22.57
N HIS A 171 5.12 8.97 -21.75
CA HIS A 171 4.49 10.27 -21.63
C HIS A 171 5.44 11.35 -21.08
N ASN A 172 5.16 12.60 -21.40
CA ASN A 172 5.91 13.74 -20.85
C ASN A 172 5.46 14.02 -19.39
N ARG A 173 6.20 13.50 -18.41
CA ARG A 173 5.90 13.62 -16.99
C ARG A 173 5.78 15.07 -16.52
N LYS A 174 6.67 15.95 -17.00
CA LYS A 174 6.64 17.37 -16.67
C LYS A 174 5.33 18.03 -17.11
N LYS A 175 4.89 17.77 -18.34
CA LYS A 175 3.61 18.30 -18.86
C LYS A 175 2.40 17.80 -18.08
N ILE A 176 2.45 16.57 -17.56
CA ILE A 176 1.39 16.04 -16.69
C ILE A 176 1.33 16.84 -15.40
N CYS A 177 2.48 17.04 -14.71
CA CYS A 177 2.54 17.85 -13.50
C CYS A 177 2.08 19.30 -13.73
N GLU A 178 2.49 19.93 -14.83
CA GLU A 178 2.07 21.26 -15.22
C GLU A 178 0.55 21.36 -15.41
N LYS A 179 -0.06 20.37 -16.08
CA LYS A 179 -1.50 20.28 -16.30
C LYS A 179 -2.26 20.15 -14.98
N GLN A 180 -1.85 19.23 -14.11
CA GLN A 180 -2.47 19.00 -12.78
C GLN A 180 -2.42 20.27 -11.93
N LEU A 181 -1.25 20.90 -11.82
CA LEU A 181 -1.09 22.14 -11.06
C LEU A 181 -1.88 23.32 -11.64
N SER A 182 -1.93 23.46 -12.98
CA SER A 182 -2.73 24.50 -13.63
C SER A 182 -4.22 24.32 -13.34
N GLN A 183 -4.72 23.09 -13.40
CA GLN A 183 -6.12 22.79 -13.06
C GLN A 183 -6.43 23.06 -11.59
N ALA A 184 -5.55 22.63 -10.67
CA ALA A 184 -5.70 22.87 -9.23
C ALA A 184 -5.66 24.38 -8.91
N GLN A 185 -4.78 25.14 -9.56
CA GLN A 185 -4.68 26.59 -9.41
C GLN A 185 -5.97 27.30 -9.86
N LYS A 186 -6.54 26.91 -11.01
CA LYS A 186 -7.78 27.48 -11.54
C LYS A 186 -8.98 27.26 -10.61
N LEU A 187 -9.03 26.12 -9.91
CA LEU A 187 -10.07 25.87 -8.90
C LEU A 187 -9.95 26.79 -7.69
N GLY A 188 -8.73 27.19 -7.34
CA GLY A 188 -8.43 27.91 -6.11
C GLY A 188 -8.54 27.04 -4.86
N TYR A 189 -7.89 27.47 -3.77
CA TYR A 189 -7.74 26.67 -2.56
C TYR A 189 -9.07 26.16 -1.97
N LYS A 190 -10.08 27.04 -1.84
CA LYS A 190 -11.36 26.67 -1.20
C LYS A 190 -12.07 25.54 -1.96
N LYS A 191 -12.17 25.68 -3.29
CA LYS A 191 -12.83 24.67 -4.13
C LYS A 191 -12.03 23.39 -4.19
N LEU A 192 -10.70 23.49 -4.27
CA LEU A 192 -9.79 22.33 -4.25
C LEU A 192 -9.94 21.51 -2.96
N LYS A 193 -9.95 22.19 -1.79
CA LYS A 193 -10.19 21.56 -0.48
C LYS A 193 -11.56 20.88 -0.43
N GLN A 194 -12.62 21.56 -0.91
CA GLN A 194 -13.97 21.01 -0.92
C GLN A 194 -14.07 19.76 -1.82
N THR A 195 -13.49 19.81 -3.01
CA THR A 195 -13.46 18.65 -3.93
C THR A 195 -12.76 17.45 -3.30
N HIS A 196 -11.66 17.67 -2.58
CA HIS A 196 -10.99 16.62 -1.81
C HIS A 196 -11.90 16.05 -0.72
N ILE A 197 -12.54 16.91 0.08
CA ILE A 197 -13.44 16.48 1.15
C ILE A 197 -14.61 15.67 0.59
N ASP A 198 -15.28 16.17 -0.45
CA ASP A 198 -16.45 15.53 -1.05
C ASP A 198 -16.12 14.11 -1.54
N GLU A 199 -14.99 13.95 -2.24
CA GLU A 199 -14.55 12.64 -2.75
C GLU A 199 -14.19 11.69 -1.61
N TYR A 200 -13.36 12.13 -0.67
CA TYR A 200 -12.92 11.27 0.42
C TYR A 200 -14.06 10.89 1.37
N SER A 201 -14.89 11.87 1.76
CA SER A 201 -16.01 11.64 2.68
C SER A 201 -17.11 10.76 2.08
N ALA A 202 -17.25 10.74 0.74
CA ALA A 202 -18.16 9.81 0.06
C ALA A 202 -17.77 8.34 0.29
N LEU A 203 -16.50 8.04 0.51
CA LEU A 203 -16.03 6.71 0.92
C LEU A 203 -16.09 6.55 2.44
N TYR A 204 -15.56 7.51 3.18
CA TYR A 204 -15.44 7.40 4.63
C TYR A 204 -16.80 7.29 5.34
N ASN A 205 -17.83 8.02 4.89
CA ASN A 205 -19.15 8.06 5.53
C ASN A 205 -20.08 6.88 5.16
N ARG A 206 -19.64 5.92 4.35
CA ARG A 206 -20.46 4.76 3.95
C ARG A 206 -20.71 3.78 5.08
N SER A 207 -19.85 3.75 6.06
CA SER A 207 -19.95 2.86 7.21
C SER A 207 -19.66 3.67 8.47
N SER A 208 -20.54 3.58 9.42
CA SER A 208 -20.40 4.14 10.77
C SER A 208 -21.07 3.21 11.75
N PHE A 209 -20.57 3.19 12.98
CA PHE A 209 -21.23 2.55 14.10
C PHE A 209 -21.04 3.42 15.33
N ASP A 210 -21.94 3.31 16.25
CA ASP A 210 -21.89 3.99 17.54
C ASP A 210 -21.77 2.94 18.63
N ILE A 211 -20.87 3.18 19.58
CA ILE A 211 -20.67 2.28 20.71
C ILE A 211 -20.82 3.08 22.00
N ALA A 212 -21.77 2.65 22.84
CA ALA A 212 -21.88 3.18 24.19
C ALA A 212 -20.72 2.63 25.05
N PHE A 213 -19.78 3.49 25.41
CA PHE A 213 -18.67 3.13 26.29
C PHE A 213 -19.03 3.35 27.75
N ASN A 214 -18.78 2.36 28.59
CA ASN A 214 -18.95 2.47 30.04
C ASN A 214 -17.75 3.10 30.75
N THR A 215 -16.77 3.60 29.99
CA THR A 215 -15.59 4.29 30.49
C THR A 215 -15.75 5.80 30.34
N PRO A 216 -15.24 6.61 31.28
CA PRO A 216 -15.22 8.07 31.12
C PRO A 216 -14.48 8.50 29.84
N VAL A 217 -14.98 9.55 29.18
CA VAL A 217 -14.32 10.14 28.02
C VAL A 217 -12.89 10.56 28.39
N ASN A 218 -11.90 10.06 27.65
CA ASN A 218 -10.49 10.36 27.87
C ASN A 218 -10.05 11.52 26.97
N ASN A 219 -9.98 12.73 27.49
CA ASN A 219 -9.60 13.94 26.76
C ASN A 219 -8.08 14.14 26.57
N ASN A 220 -7.26 13.18 26.98
CA ASN A 220 -5.82 13.24 26.74
C ASN A 220 -5.50 13.13 25.23
N PRO A 221 -4.37 13.73 24.77
CA PRO A 221 -3.84 13.46 23.44
C PRO A 221 -3.61 11.98 23.19
N ILE A 222 -3.71 11.53 21.95
CA ILE A 222 -3.68 10.11 21.58
C ILE A 222 -2.40 9.39 22.00
N ASP A 223 -1.25 10.05 21.95
CA ASP A 223 0.03 9.53 22.42
C ASP A 223 0.02 9.23 23.93
N LYS A 224 -0.62 10.10 24.72
CA LYS A 224 -0.81 9.87 26.14
C LYS A 224 -1.81 8.75 26.43
N ARG A 225 -2.91 8.67 25.66
CA ARG A 225 -3.90 7.59 25.77
C ARG A 225 -3.27 6.23 25.48
N ILE A 226 -2.41 6.11 24.45
CA ILE A 226 -1.67 4.88 24.13
C ILE A 226 -0.72 4.50 25.27
N GLN A 227 0.01 5.45 25.86
CA GLN A 227 0.90 5.19 27.00
C GLN A 227 0.12 4.67 28.22
N LEU A 228 -1.03 5.26 28.52
CA LEU A 228 -1.88 4.85 29.63
C LEU A 228 -2.47 3.44 29.39
N ALA A 229 -2.92 3.15 28.17
CA ALA A 229 -3.40 1.82 27.81
C ALA A 229 -2.29 0.76 27.91
N ALA A 230 -1.07 1.07 27.49
CA ALA A 230 0.10 0.19 27.65
C ALA A 230 0.46 -0.07 29.14
N SER A 231 0.09 0.84 30.05
CA SER A 231 0.24 0.64 31.51
C SER A 231 -0.93 -0.08 32.17
N GLY A 232 -1.91 -0.55 31.38
CA GLY A 232 -3.07 -1.33 31.86
C GLY A 232 -4.35 -0.53 32.09
N GLN A 233 -4.37 0.78 31.76
CA GLN A 233 -5.61 1.57 31.84
C GLN A 233 -6.57 1.15 30.71
N ILE A 234 -7.81 0.83 31.04
CA ILE A 234 -8.84 0.50 30.05
C ILE A 234 -9.33 1.80 29.41
N ASP A 235 -9.23 1.86 28.07
CA ASP A 235 -9.73 2.95 27.24
C ASP A 235 -10.45 2.35 26.01
N SER A 236 -11.73 2.06 26.21
CA SER A 236 -12.54 1.38 25.16
C SER A 236 -12.73 2.24 23.91
N GLU A 237 -12.81 3.57 24.07
CA GLU A 237 -12.90 4.50 22.96
C GLU A 237 -11.64 4.49 22.07
N LEU A 238 -10.48 4.14 22.64
CA LEU A 238 -9.22 4.04 21.88
C LEU A 238 -9.29 2.98 20.76
N LEU A 239 -10.02 1.88 20.98
CA LEU A 239 -10.22 0.84 19.94
C LEU A 239 -11.10 1.36 18.80
N PHE A 240 -12.11 2.14 19.12
CA PHE A 240 -12.96 2.78 18.13
C PHE A 240 -12.18 3.81 17.29
N GLU A 241 -11.38 4.64 17.94
CA GLU A 241 -10.47 5.59 17.27
C GLU A 241 -9.47 4.85 16.37
N TYR A 242 -8.92 3.72 16.85
CA TYR A 242 -7.99 2.90 16.07
C TYR A 242 -8.66 2.33 14.80
N TYR A 243 -9.88 1.80 14.90
CA TYR A 243 -10.63 1.32 13.74
C TYR A 243 -10.87 2.44 12.71
N ASN A 244 -11.31 3.62 13.15
CA ASN A 244 -11.53 4.77 12.27
C ASN A 244 -10.25 5.27 11.63
N TYR A 245 -9.13 5.24 12.37
CA TYR A 245 -7.81 5.54 11.83
C TYR A 245 -7.37 4.51 10.78
N CYS A 246 -7.59 3.22 11.00
CA CYS A 246 -7.33 2.18 10.00
C CYS A 246 -8.14 2.40 8.71
N ARG A 247 -9.40 2.79 8.81
CA ARG A 247 -10.21 3.16 7.63
C ARG A 247 -9.62 4.35 6.87
N TYR A 248 -9.16 5.38 7.60
CA TYR A 248 -8.44 6.50 6.98
C TYR A 248 -7.18 6.02 6.25
N LEU A 249 -6.36 5.19 6.88
CA LEU A 249 -5.15 4.65 6.26
C LEU A 249 -5.48 3.86 4.99
N PHE A 250 -6.48 3.01 5.05
CA PHE A 250 -6.91 2.19 3.91
C PHE A 250 -7.41 3.03 2.74
N ILE A 251 -8.36 3.93 2.97
CA ILE A 251 -8.89 4.83 1.94
C ILE A 251 -7.77 5.71 1.34
N SER A 252 -6.83 6.15 2.15
CA SER A 252 -5.74 7.04 1.70
C SER A 252 -4.65 6.32 0.91
N SER A 253 -4.45 5.01 1.11
CA SER A 253 -3.36 4.24 0.50
C SER A 253 -3.79 3.26 -0.58
N SER A 254 -5.09 2.93 -0.69
CA SER A 254 -5.59 1.94 -1.64
C SER A 254 -6.73 2.50 -2.48
N ARG A 255 -6.44 2.81 -3.73
CA ARG A 255 -7.39 3.41 -4.68
C ARG A 255 -7.33 2.71 -6.03
N LYS A 256 -8.50 2.55 -6.65
CA LYS A 256 -8.62 1.98 -8.01
C LYS A 256 -7.62 2.62 -8.98
N GLY A 257 -6.92 1.80 -9.76
CA GLY A 257 -5.91 2.20 -10.73
C GLY A 257 -4.52 2.43 -10.13
N GLY A 258 -4.34 2.26 -8.81
CA GLY A 258 -3.05 2.29 -8.10
C GLY A 258 -2.58 0.91 -7.67
N LEU A 259 -1.37 0.87 -7.11
CA LEU A 259 -0.88 -0.30 -6.38
C LEU A 259 -1.60 -0.41 -5.03
N PRO A 260 -1.68 -1.61 -4.44
CA PRO A 260 -2.21 -1.78 -3.10
C PRO A 260 -1.30 -1.12 -2.04
N MET A 261 -1.79 -1.01 -0.81
CA MET A 261 -0.95 -0.61 0.31
C MET A 261 0.16 -1.64 0.53
N ASN A 262 1.36 -1.15 0.80
CA ASN A 262 2.51 -1.99 1.14
C ASN A 262 2.65 -2.16 2.67
N LEU A 263 3.75 -2.75 3.17
CA LEU A 263 3.99 -2.96 4.61
C LEU A 263 3.90 -1.69 5.48
N GLN A 264 4.17 -0.50 4.92
CA GLN A 264 3.99 0.78 5.58
C GLN A 264 2.79 1.58 5.03
N GLY A 265 1.84 0.93 4.38
CA GLY A 265 0.78 1.63 3.64
C GLY A 265 1.38 2.36 2.43
N ILE A 266 1.56 3.67 2.55
CA ILE A 266 2.31 4.52 1.60
C ILE A 266 3.27 5.47 2.36
N TRP A 267 3.33 5.38 3.69
CA TRP A 267 4.07 6.30 4.57
C TRP A 267 5.45 5.75 4.90
N ASN A 268 6.38 5.85 3.97
CA ASN A 268 7.77 5.46 4.15
C ASN A 268 8.70 6.66 3.96
N PRO A 269 9.41 7.14 5.01
CA PRO A 269 10.38 8.22 4.89
C PRO A 269 11.79 7.75 4.51
N LEU A 270 12.04 6.44 4.43
CA LEU A 270 13.37 5.88 4.26
C LEU A 270 13.65 5.52 2.80
N MET A 271 14.88 5.75 2.33
CA MET A 271 15.34 5.30 1.01
C MET A 271 15.47 3.78 0.94
N LEU A 272 15.85 3.16 2.04
CA LEU A 272 15.82 1.72 2.25
C LEU A 272 14.90 1.43 3.44
N ALA A 273 13.65 1.11 3.15
CA ALA A 273 12.65 0.82 4.16
C ALA A 273 12.88 -0.53 4.83
N PRO A 274 12.46 -0.73 6.09
CA PRO A 274 12.36 -2.07 6.68
C PRO A 274 11.59 -3.00 5.75
N TRP A 275 12.13 -4.20 5.55
CA TRP A 275 11.62 -5.18 4.56
C TRP A 275 11.33 -4.57 3.18
N ARG A 276 12.03 -3.48 2.82
CA ARG A 276 11.90 -2.74 1.56
C ARG A 276 10.51 -2.14 1.31
N SER A 277 9.63 -2.14 2.31
CA SER A 277 8.24 -1.69 2.18
C SER A 277 7.53 -2.32 0.96
N ASN A 278 7.84 -3.59 0.69
CA ASN A 278 7.24 -4.35 -0.41
C ASN A 278 5.89 -4.96 -0.01
N PHE A 279 5.34 -5.82 -0.87
CA PHE A 279 4.10 -6.54 -0.59
C PHE A 279 4.43 -7.93 -0.05
N HIS A 280 4.30 -8.12 1.28
CA HIS A 280 4.32 -9.45 1.88
C HIS A 280 2.96 -10.09 1.70
N ILE A 281 2.95 -11.24 1.00
CA ILE A 281 1.75 -11.94 0.59
C ILE A 281 1.55 -13.29 1.31
N ASN A 282 2.26 -13.48 2.43
CA ASN A 282 2.08 -14.65 3.28
C ASN A 282 1.10 -14.44 4.45
N VAL A 283 0.74 -13.19 4.76
CA VAL A 283 -0.30 -12.80 5.73
C VAL A 283 -0.59 -11.29 5.70
N ASN A 284 0.44 -10.45 5.58
CA ASN A 284 0.33 -9.02 5.89
C ASN A 284 -0.66 -8.28 5.00
N ILE A 285 -0.57 -8.46 3.68
CA ILE A 285 -1.47 -7.78 2.75
C ILE A 285 -2.88 -8.35 2.83
N GLN A 286 -3.02 -9.66 3.05
CA GLN A 286 -4.34 -10.28 3.22
C GLN A 286 -5.07 -9.66 4.41
N GLU A 287 -4.44 -9.64 5.58
CA GLU A 287 -5.06 -9.06 6.79
C GLU A 287 -5.37 -7.56 6.63
N ALA A 288 -4.48 -6.81 5.97
CA ALA A 288 -4.70 -5.39 5.72
C ALA A 288 -5.95 -5.12 4.86
N TYR A 289 -6.41 -6.08 4.07
CA TYR A 289 -7.57 -5.97 3.20
C TYR A 289 -8.81 -6.73 3.69
N TRP A 290 -8.74 -7.52 4.76
CA TRP A 290 -9.87 -8.34 5.23
C TRP A 290 -11.14 -7.56 5.53
N PHE A 291 -11.03 -6.33 5.99
CA PHE A 291 -12.20 -5.52 6.35
C PHE A 291 -12.79 -4.69 5.19
N ALA A 292 -12.21 -4.77 3.99
CA ALA A 292 -12.58 -3.90 2.86
C ALA A 292 -14.07 -3.98 2.50
N GLU A 293 -14.59 -5.20 2.35
CA GLU A 293 -15.99 -5.41 2.00
C GLU A 293 -16.91 -5.10 3.19
N GLN A 294 -16.56 -5.55 4.40
CA GLN A 294 -17.33 -5.29 5.63
C GLN A 294 -17.44 -3.79 5.93
N ALA A 295 -16.44 -3.01 5.58
CA ALA A 295 -16.44 -1.55 5.73
C ALA A 295 -17.11 -0.80 4.56
N ASN A 296 -17.71 -1.53 3.60
CA ASN A 296 -18.32 -0.97 2.39
C ASN A 296 -17.32 -0.12 1.58
N LEU A 297 -16.09 -0.65 1.39
CA LEU A 297 -14.97 -0.01 0.69
C LEU A 297 -14.46 -0.87 -0.49
N SER A 298 -15.36 -1.51 -1.22
CA SER A 298 -15.04 -2.40 -2.34
C SER A 298 -14.15 -1.75 -3.40
N GLU A 299 -14.30 -0.45 -3.67
CA GLU A 299 -13.44 0.27 -4.63
C GLU A 299 -11.99 0.40 -4.13
N CYS A 300 -11.79 0.39 -2.81
CA CYS A 300 -10.47 0.36 -2.20
C CYS A 300 -9.87 -1.06 -2.16
N HIS A 301 -10.68 -2.09 -2.39
CA HIS A 301 -10.24 -3.48 -2.54
C HIS A 301 -9.63 -3.76 -3.92
N GLU A 302 -10.03 -3.01 -4.95
CA GLU A 302 -9.62 -3.17 -6.35
C GLU A 302 -8.10 -3.32 -6.60
N PRO A 303 -7.20 -2.58 -5.91
CA PRO A 303 -5.76 -2.70 -6.15
C PRO A 303 -5.19 -4.09 -5.85
N ILE A 304 -5.75 -4.85 -4.87
CA ILE A 304 -5.28 -6.21 -4.58
C ILE A 304 -5.68 -7.18 -5.69
N PHE A 305 -6.83 -6.98 -6.35
CA PHE A 305 -7.22 -7.80 -7.49
C PHE A 305 -6.25 -7.62 -8.64
N THR A 306 -5.91 -6.37 -8.97
CA THR A 306 -4.92 -6.06 -10.02
C THR A 306 -3.55 -6.65 -9.69
N LEU A 307 -3.09 -6.56 -8.45
CA LEU A 307 -1.83 -7.19 -8.01
C LEU A 307 -1.89 -8.71 -8.19
N THR A 308 -2.95 -9.34 -7.70
CA THR A 308 -3.11 -10.81 -7.75
C THR A 308 -3.14 -11.32 -9.19
N GLU A 309 -3.91 -10.70 -10.07
CA GLU A 309 -4.04 -11.09 -11.48
C GLU A 309 -2.69 -11.04 -12.22
N ASN A 310 -1.91 -9.96 -12.00
CA ASN A 310 -0.58 -9.85 -12.60
C ASN A 310 0.41 -10.84 -11.98
N LEU A 311 0.32 -11.07 -10.67
CA LEU A 311 1.16 -12.05 -9.98
C LEU A 311 0.87 -13.47 -10.47
N ILE A 312 -0.40 -13.85 -10.63
CA ILE A 312 -0.80 -15.14 -11.19
C ILE A 312 -0.29 -15.31 -12.64
N LYS A 313 -0.35 -14.25 -13.44
CA LYS A 313 0.21 -14.28 -14.81
C LYS A 313 1.72 -14.58 -14.81
N ASN A 314 2.49 -13.89 -13.96
CA ASN A 314 3.95 -14.09 -13.86
C ASN A 314 4.30 -15.41 -13.15
N GLY A 315 3.49 -15.87 -12.21
CA GLY A 315 3.70 -17.09 -11.43
C GLY A 315 3.59 -18.39 -12.23
N LYS A 316 3.07 -18.37 -13.45
CA LYS A 316 3.01 -19.55 -14.34
C LYS A 316 4.41 -20.04 -14.68
N GLU A 317 5.31 -19.15 -15.04
CA GLU A 317 6.71 -19.49 -15.33
C GLU A 317 7.40 -20.03 -14.06
N THR A 318 7.14 -19.40 -12.91
CA THR A 318 7.65 -19.88 -11.61
C THR A 318 7.17 -21.29 -11.31
N ALA A 319 5.89 -21.60 -11.53
CA ALA A 319 5.32 -22.94 -11.32
C ALA A 319 6.01 -24.00 -12.19
N GLN A 320 6.23 -23.70 -13.46
CA GLN A 320 6.86 -24.61 -14.40
C GLN A 320 8.36 -24.80 -14.12
N VAL A 321 9.11 -23.70 -13.95
CA VAL A 321 10.57 -23.72 -13.88
C VAL A 321 11.06 -24.19 -12.50
N MET A 322 10.46 -23.66 -11.43
CA MET A 322 10.94 -23.96 -10.07
C MET A 322 10.24 -25.14 -9.40
N PHE A 323 8.99 -25.40 -9.76
CA PHE A 323 8.18 -26.45 -9.11
C PHE A 323 7.86 -27.62 -10.03
N GLY A 324 8.19 -27.53 -11.31
CA GLY A 324 8.03 -28.62 -12.28
C GLY A 324 6.57 -28.98 -12.59
N THR A 325 5.61 -28.15 -12.25
CA THR A 325 4.19 -28.37 -12.55
C THR A 325 3.90 -28.09 -14.03
N LYS A 326 2.95 -28.81 -14.61
CA LYS A 326 2.55 -28.61 -16.01
C LYS A 326 1.58 -27.46 -16.17
N ARG A 327 0.80 -27.18 -15.13
CA ARG A 327 -0.30 -26.19 -15.12
C ARG A 327 -0.21 -25.32 -13.89
N GLY A 328 -0.94 -24.24 -13.93
CA GLY A 328 -1.20 -23.38 -12.79
C GLY A 328 -0.15 -22.33 -12.53
N SER A 329 -0.27 -21.69 -11.37
CA SER A 329 0.55 -20.56 -10.98
C SER A 329 0.85 -20.57 -9.48
N VAL A 330 2.06 -20.13 -9.12
CA VAL A 330 2.54 -20.04 -7.75
C VAL A 330 3.37 -18.77 -7.55
N ALA A 331 3.36 -18.20 -6.35
CA ALA A 331 4.27 -17.13 -5.98
C ALA A 331 4.86 -17.34 -4.59
N GLY A 332 6.08 -16.83 -4.39
CA GLY A 332 6.76 -16.80 -3.10
C GLY A 332 6.05 -15.91 -2.10
N HIS A 333 6.63 -15.73 -0.89
CA HIS A 333 5.98 -15.05 0.23
C HIS A 333 5.93 -13.51 0.10
N ARG A 334 6.60 -12.92 -0.88
CA ARG A 334 6.59 -11.47 -1.14
C ARG A 334 6.73 -11.14 -2.62
N THR A 335 6.21 -9.98 -2.99
CA THR A 335 6.28 -9.41 -4.33
C THR A 335 6.55 -7.90 -4.27
N ASP A 336 6.68 -7.28 -5.43
CA ASP A 336 6.91 -5.84 -5.58
C ASP A 336 5.98 -5.23 -6.65
N ALA A 337 6.25 -3.97 -7.02
CA ALA A 337 5.47 -3.26 -8.02
C ALA A 337 5.57 -3.86 -9.45
N TRP A 338 6.52 -4.76 -9.71
CA TRP A 338 6.67 -5.49 -10.97
C TRP A 338 6.06 -6.89 -10.93
N PHE A 339 5.37 -7.22 -9.83
CA PHE A 339 4.68 -8.51 -9.64
C PHE A 339 5.64 -9.69 -9.73
N TYR A 340 6.79 -9.57 -9.07
CA TYR A 340 7.80 -10.62 -8.99
C TYR A 340 7.22 -11.84 -8.27
N ALA A 341 7.24 -13.00 -8.92
CA ALA A 341 6.58 -14.22 -8.42
C ALA A 341 7.52 -15.24 -7.77
N PRO A 342 8.79 -15.42 -8.20
CA PRO A 342 9.66 -16.42 -7.62
C PRO A 342 9.92 -16.21 -6.12
N PRO A 343 10.27 -17.26 -5.36
CA PRO A 343 10.77 -17.12 -3.99
C PRO A 343 11.95 -16.15 -3.89
N THR A 344 12.05 -15.36 -2.82
CA THR A 344 13.00 -14.25 -2.71
C THR A 344 14.02 -14.35 -1.58
N PHE A 345 13.95 -15.35 -0.69
CA PHE A 345 14.93 -15.52 0.38
C PHE A 345 15.81 -16.75 0.21
N LEU A 346 17.07 -16.60 0.63
CA LEU A 346 18.07 -17.67 0.67
C LEU A 346 17.82 -18.73 1.76
N LYS A 347 16.74 -18.60 2.54
CA LYS A 347 16.41 -19.53 3.63
C LYS A 347 15.03 -20.12 3.41
N ALA A 348 14.96 -21.44 3.36
CA ALA A 348 13.74 -22.18 3.07
C ALA A 348 12.56 -21.86 4.00
N HIS A 349 12.80 -21.60 5.29
CA HIS A 349 11.74 -21.28 6.26
C HIS A 349 11.05 -19.93 6.02
N TRP A 350 11.60 -19.10 5.17
CA TRP A 350 10.95 -17.88 4.70
C TRP A 350 10.47 -18.00 3.25
N GLY A 351 11.27 -18.63 2.39
CA GLY A 351 11.03 -18.63 0.95
C GLY A 351 10.14 -19.76 0.43
N MET A 352 10.17 -20.94 1.08
CA MET A 352 9.43 -22.13 0.64
C MET A 352 7.99 -22.16 1.18
N SER A 353 7.24 -21.09 0.96
CA SER A 353 5.80 -21.02 1.20
C SER A 353 5.12 -20.91 -0.17
N ILE A 354 4.27 -21.87 -0.51
CA ILE A 354 3.72 -22.05 -1.87
C ILE A 354 2.25 -21.62 -2.00
N THR A 355 1.59 -21.33 -0.90
CA THR A 355 0.15 -21.03 -0.88
C THR A 355 -0.20 -19.55 -0.93
N ASN A 356 0.80 -18.68 -0.97
CA ASN A 356 0.62 -17.24 -0.80
C ASN A 356 -0.26 -16.59 -1.89
N ALA A 357 -0.01 -16.92 -3.17
CA ALA A 357 -0.82 -16.44 -4.28
C ALA A 357 -2.26 -16.98 -4.22
N ALA A 358 -2.43 -18.23 -3.82
CA ALA A 358 -3.75 -18.83 -3.62
C ALA A 358 -4.53 -18.13 -2.51
N TRP A 359 -3.89 -17.77 -1.40
CA TRP A 359 -4.52 -17.01 -0.34
C TRP A 359 -4.99 -15.63 -0.80
N LEU A 360 -4.23 -14.95 -1.65
CA LEU A 360 -4.69 -13.70 -2.29
C LEU A 360 -5.93 -13.90 -3.16
N CYS A 361 -6.04 -15.05 -3.86
CA CYS A 361 -7.20 -15.32 -4.71
C CYS A 361 -8.52 -15.44 -3.92
N LEU A 362 -8.45 -15.76 -2.61
CA LEU A 362 -9.66 -15.83 -1.76
C LEU A 362 -10.36 -14.47 -1.64
N HIS A 363 -9.62 -13.35 -1.75
CA HIS A 363 -10.20 -12.01 -1.78
C HIS A 363 -11.16 -11.80 -2.96
N HIS A 364 -10.93 -12.48 -4.09
CA HIS A 364 -11.83 -12.40 -5.24
C HIS A 364 -13.19 -13.06 -4.95
N MET A 365 -13.18 -14.21 -4.27
CA MET A 365 -14.44 -14.85 -3.87
C MET A 365 -15.14 -14.08 -2.76
N GLU A 366 -14.40 -13.50 -1.83
CA GLU A 366 -14.97 -12.63 -0.79
C GLU A 366 -15.70 -11.45 -1.44
N HIS A 367 -15.06 -10.75 -2.36
CA HIS A 367 -15.69 -9.67 -3.12
C HIS A 367 -16.96 -10.13 -3.84
N TYR A 368 -16.92 -11.29 -4.51
CA TYR A 368 -18.10 -11.83 -5.16
C TYR A 368 -19.22 -12.12 -4.15
N ARG A 369 -18.94 -12.70 -2.99
CA ARG A 369 -19.95 -13.01 -1.95
C ARG A 369 -20.65 -11.77 -1.41
N TYR A 370 -19.97 -10.62 -1.39
CA TYR A 370 -20.56 -9.33 -0.99
C TYR A 370 -21.32 -8.64 -2.12
N THR A 371 -20.83 -8.72 -3.36
CA THR A 371 -21.40 -7.98 -4.49
C THR A 371 -22.35 -8.77 -5.35
N LEU A 372 -22.24 -10.09 -5.37
CA LEU A 372 -22.94 -11.03 -6.26
C LEU A 372 -22.72 -10.71 -7.75
N ASP A 373 -21.64 -10.00 -8.10
CA ASP A 373 -21.29 -9.64 -9.46
C ASP A 373 -20.74 -10.87 -10.23
N LYS A 374 -21.63 -11.50 -11.02
CA LYS A 374 -21.28 -12.66 -11.84
C LYS A 374 -20.30 -12.35 -12.96
N GLU A 375 -20.25 -11.12 -13.44
CA GLU A 375 -19.26 -10.72 -14.46
C GLU A 375 -17.86 -10.64 -13.85
N PHE A 376 -17.73 -10.05 -12.68
CA PHE A 376 -16.49 -10.11 -11.89
C PHE A 376 -16.08 -11.55 -11.58
N LEU A 377 -17.03 -12.38 -11.13
CA LEU A 377 -16.74 -13.80 -10.85
C LEU A 377 -16.20 -14.51 -12.08
N LYS A 378 -16.80 -14.31 -13.25
CA LYS A 378 -16.44 -14.97 -14.50
C LYS A 378 -15.11 -14.47 -15.06
N THR A 379 -14.91 -13.14 -15.05
CA THR A 379 -13.81 -12.51 -15.81
C THR A 379 -12.56 -12.28 -14.96
N ARG A 380 -12.69 -12.20 -13.63
CA ARG A 380 -11.58 -11.89 -12.73
C ARG A 380 -11.33 -12.99 -11.69
N ALA A 381 -12.34 -13.43 -10.95
CA ALA A 381 -12.18 -14.41 -9.88
C ALA A 381 -11.86 -15.81 -10.40
N LEU A 382 -12.67 -16.33 -11.31
CA LEU A 382 -12.50 -17.68 -11.84
C LEU A 382 -11.13 -17.93 -12.48
N PRO A 383 -10.56 -17.01 -13.30
CA PRO A 383 -9.23 -17.21 -13.89
C PRO A 383 -8.13 -17.38 -12.85
N VAL A 384 -8.10 -16.57 -11.78
CA VAL A 384 -7.04 -16.67 -10.77
C VAL A 384 -7.23 -17.90 -9.86
N LEU A 385 -8.47 -18.23 -9.50
CA LEU A 385 -8.79 -19.44 -8.74
C LEU A 385 -8.44 -20.70 -9.53
N ARG A 386 -8.72 -20.74 -10.84
CA ARG A 386 -8.39 -21.84 -11.71
C ARG A 386 -6.87 -22.11 -11.74
N GLU A 387 -6.07 -21.08 -11.98
CA GLU A 387 -4.62 -21.23 -12.09
C GLU A 387 -4.00 -21.72 -10.76
N THR A 388 -4.47 -21.25 -9.62
CA THR A 388 -3.98 -21.70 -8.31
C THR A 388 -4.48 -23.10 -7.96
N ALA A 389 -5.72 -23.45 -8.29
CA ALA A 389 -6.24 -24.81 -8.08
C ALA A 389 -5.49 -25.84 -8.93
N LEU A 390 -5.25 -25.56 -10.21
CA LEU A 390 -4.52 -26.48 -11.09
C LEU A 390 -3.05 -26.67 -10.68
N PHE A 391 -2.40 -25.62 -10.15
CA PHE A 391 -1.07 -25.77 -9.55
C PHE A 391 -1.08 -26.83 -8.45
N PHE A 392 -2.05 -26.79 -7.54
CA PHE A 392 -2.12 -27.76 -6.45
C PHE A 392 -2.53 -29.16 -6.91
N VAL A 393 -3.38 -29.29 -7.93
CA VAL A 393 -3.67 -30.61 -8.53
C VAL A 393 -2.38 -31.27 -9.04
N ASP A 394 -1.49 -30.50 -9.67
CA ASP A 394 -0.21 -31.01 -10.20
C ASP A 394 0.88 -31.16 -9.12
N TRP A 395 0.78 -30.40 -7.99
CA TRP A 395 1.81 -30.35 -6.95
C TRP A 395 1.61 -31.34 -5.80
N LEU A 396 0.36 -31.66 -5.46
CA LEU A 396 0.03 -32.51 -4.32
C LEU A 396 0.53 -33.94 -4.55
N VAL A 397 1.09 -34.52 -3.49
CA VAL A 397 1.58 -35.89 -3.50
C VAL A 397 0.90 -36.73 -2.42
N PRO A 398 0.76 -38.08 -2.62
CA PRO A 398 0.21 -38.95 -1.58
C PRO A 398 1.19 -39.08 -0.41
N ASP A 399 0.72 -38.89 0.82
CA ASP A 399 1.46 -39.26 2.02
C ASP A 399 1.55 -40.82 2.10
N PRO A 400 2.75 -41.40 2.13
CA PRO A 400 2.91 -42.86 2.13
C PRO A 400 2.31 -43.54 3.36
N ARG A 401 2.02 -42.81 4.44
CA ARG A 401 1.44 -43.34 5.69
C ARG A 401 -0.08 -43.42 5.64
N SER A 402 -0.73 -42.47 5.00
CA SER A 402 -2.19 -42.32 5.00
C SER A 402 -2.83 -42.48 3.63
N GLY A 403 -2.06 -42.37 2.55
CA GLY A 403 -2.55 -42.30 1.18
C GLY A 403 -3.28 -41.02 0.82
N LYS A 404 -3.41 -40.06 1.76
CA LYS A 404 -4.03 -38.78 1.54
C LYS A 404 -3.08 -37.80 0.85
N LEU A 405 -3.62 -36.84 0.13
CA LEU A 405 -2.83 -35.84 -0.57
C LEU A 405 -2.32 -34.76 0.41
N VAL A 406 -1.04 -34.45 0.30
CA VAL A 406 -0.35 -33.42 1.09
C VAL A 406 0.51 -32.53 0.20
N SER A 407 0.65 -31.28 0.60
CA SER A 407 1.60 -30.33 -0.01
C SER A 407 3.02 -30.59 0.48
N GLY A 408 4.00 -30.17 -0.31
CA GLY A 408 5.37 -30.13 0.17
C GLY A 408 6.42 -30.65 -0.82
N PRO A 409 7.72 -30.44 -0.53
CA PRO A 409 8.22 -29.79 0.70
C PRO A 409 7.87 -28.30 0.79
N THR A 410 7.48 -27.84 1.99
CA THR A 410 7.03 -26.48 2.24
C THR A 410 7.39 -26.02 3.66
N ALA A 411 7.37 -24.73 3.90
CA ALA A 411 7.50 -24.16 5.23
C ALA A 411 6.19 -23.52 5.67
N SER A 412 5.74 -23.80 6.89
CA SER A 412 4.72 -22.95 7.53
C SER A 412 5.39 -21.64 7.97
N PRO A 413 5.09 -20.50 7.34
CA PRO A 413 5.76 -19.23 7.67
C PRO A 413 5.41 -18.78 9.10
N GLU A 414 6.35 -18.37 9.92
CA GLU A 414 7.82 -18.52 9.85
C GLU A 414 8.27 -19.53 10.89
N ASN A 415 7.61 -20.68 10.96
CA ASN A 415 7.76 -21.67 12.02
C ASN A 415 8.95 -22.60 11.77
N ARG A 416 9.48 -23.10 12.88
CA ARG A 416 10.52 -24.15 12.90
C ARG A 416 10.15 -25.20 13.94
N PHE A 417 10.66 -26.41 13.72
CA PHE A 417 10.45 -27.53 14.64
C PHE A 417 11.74 -28.28 14.87
N LYS A 418 11.76 -29.15 15.87
CA LYS A 418 12.92 -30.00 16.16
C LYS A 418 12.62 -31.45 15.81
N VAL A 419 13.54 -32.07 15.10
CA VAL A 419 13.55 -33.51 14.83
C VAL A 419 14.88 -34.07 15.31
N ASN A 420 14.87 -35.02 16.25
CA ASN A 420 16.07 -35.63 16.82
C ASN A 420 17.10 -34.56 17.30
N GLY A 421 16.62 -33.51 17.95
CA GLY A 421 17.45 -32.42 18.46
C GLY A 421 17.91 -31.38 17.43
N LYS A 422 17.72 -31.61 16.13
CA LYS A 422 18.06 -30.69 15.05
C LYS A 422 16.88 -29.82 14.67
N VAL A 423 17.15 -28.55 14.40
CA VAL A 423 16.14 -27.59 13.91
C VAL A 423 15.86 -27.84 12.42
N ALA A 424 14.60 -27.97 12.05
CA ALA A 424 14.11 -28.09 10.69
C ALA A 424 13.00 -27.05 10.44
N SER A 425 12.77 -26.72 9.19
CA SER A 425 11.74 -25.76 8.75
C SER A 425 10.86 -26.31 7.62
N LEU A 426 11.35 -27.26 6.87
CA LEU A 426 10.58 -27.88 5.78
C LEU A 426 9.83 -29.11 6.27
N THR A 427 8.59 -29.22 5.85
CA THR A 427 7.69 -30.33 6.18
C THR A 427 6.82 -30.71 4.98
N MET A 428 6.07 -31.80 5.15
CA MET A 428 5.01 -32.20 4.23
C MET A 428 3.67 -32.02 4.92
N GLY A 429 2.67 -31.46 4.24
CA GLY A 429 1.30 -31.36 4.71
C GLY A 429 1.11 -30.50 5.95
N CYS A 430 1.76 -29.32 6.04
CA CYS A 430 1.49 -28.41 7.15
C CYS A 430 0.05 -27.87 7.08
N THR A 431 -0.56 -27.66 8.24
CA THR A 431 -1.96 -27.20 8.37
C THR A 431 -2.21 -25.91 7.57
N TYR A 432 -1.30 -24.96 7.64
CA TYR A 432 -1.35 -23.70 6.90
C TYR A 432 -1.61 -23.92 5.40
N ASP A 433 -0.82 -24.81 4.77
CA ASP A 433 -0.99 -25.11 3.34
C ASP A 433 -2.31 -25.86 3.09
N GLN A 434 -2.56 -26.92 3.86
CA GLN A 434 -3.73 -27.79 3.63
C GLN A 434 -5.04 -27.00 3.70
N GLU A 435 -5.17 -26.06 4.64
CA GLU A 435 -6.35 -25.21 4.78
C GLU A 435 -6.50 -24.22 3.62
N ILE A 436 -5.41 -23.59 3.16
CA ILE A 436 -5.47 -22.67 2.01
C ILE A 436 -5.77 -23.44 0.72
N ILE A 437 -5.20 -24.60 0.52
CA ILE A 437 -5.46 -25.47 -0.63
C ILE A 437 -6.92 -25.91 -0.64
N TRP A 438 -7.44 -26.35 0.51
CA TRP A 438 -8.84 -26.73 0.65
C TRP A 438 -9.77 -25.55 0.30
N ASN A 439 -9.52 -24.36 0.83
CA ASN A 439 -10.28 -23.16 0.52
C ASN A 439 -10.20 -22.80 -0.97
N THR A 440 -9.03 -22.92 -1.59
CA THR A 440 -8.82 -22.66 -3.04
C THR A 440 -9.68 -23.61 -3.89
N PHE A 441 -9.66 -24.90 -3.57
CA PHE A 441 -10.46 -25.89 -4.28
C PHE A 441 -11.96 -25.64 -4.09
N ARG A 442 -12.40 -25.37 -2.86
CA ARG A 442 -13.79 -25.02 -2.55
C ARG A 442 -14.25 -23.81 -3.37
N ASP A 443 -13.47 -22.73 -3.35
CA ASP A 443 -13.84 -21.48 -4.01
C ASP A 443 -13.82 -21.61 -5.53
N PHE A 444 -12.89 -22.37 -6.11
CA PHE A 444 -12.92 -22.71 -7.53
C PHE A 444 -14.18 -23.51 -7.91
N LEU A 445 -14.51 -24.55 -7.16
CA LEU A 445 -15.68 -25.37 -7.42
C LEU A 445 -16.99 -24.60 -7.21
N GLU A 446 -17.06 -23.74 -6.20
CA GLU A 446 -18.19 -22.84 -5.95
C GLU A 446 -18.38 -21.88 -7.12
N ALA A 447 -17.30 -21.22 -7.59
CA ALA A 447 -17.35 -20.34 -8.75
C ALA A 447 -17.81 -21.06 -10.02
N CYS A 448 -17.29 -22.25 -10.29
CA CYS A 448 -17.72 -23.07 -11.42
C CYS A 448 -19.20 -23.45 -11.33
N LYS A 449 -19.66 -23.88 -10.16
CA LYS A 449 -21.10 -24.21 -9.92
C LYS A 449 -22.02 -23.03 -10.18
N ILE A 450 -21.67 -21.83 -9.69
CA ILE A 450 -22.46 -20.60 -9.88
C ILE A 450 -22.54 -20.22 -11.37
N LEU A 451 -21.45 -20.44 -12.12
CA LEU A 451 -21.35 -20.13 -13.54
C LEU A 451 -21.84 -21.26 -14.46
N GLY A 452 -22.28 -22.42 -13.91
CA GLY A 452 -22.73 -23.56 -14.69
C GLY A 452 -21.62 -24.28 -15.44
N ILE A 453 -20.38 -24.23 -14.95
CA ILE A 453 -19.21 -24.85 -15.55
C ILE A 453 -19.00 -26.24 -14.93
N ASN A 454 -18.97 -27.27 -15.77
CA ASN A 454 -18.64 -28.64 -15.39
C ASN A 454 -17.75 -29.24 -16.49
N ASN A 455 -16.48 -29.48 -16.20
CA ASN A 455 -15.49 -29.95 -17.13
C ASN A 455 -14.47 -30.87 -16.43
N GLU A 456 -13.47 -31.36 -17.15
CA GLU A 456 -12.41 -32.23 -16.61
C GLU A 456 -11.69 -31.61 -15.41
N GLU A 457 -11.39 -30.30 -15.45
CA GLU A 457 -10.71 -29.60 -14.35
C GLU A 457 -11.54 -29.59 -13.06
N THR A 458 -12.87 -29.41 -13.16
CA THR A 458 -13.74 -29.46 -11.98
C THR A 458 -13.76 -30.86 -11.37
N VAL A 459 -13.74 -31.92 -12.19
CA VAL A 459 -13.67 -33.33 -11.73
C VAL A 459 -12.34 -33.61 -11.04
N GLU A 460 -11.21 -33.17 -11.63
CA GLU A 460 -9.88 -33.34 -11.04
C GLU A 460 -9.73 -32.62 -9.71
N VAL A 461 -10.18 -31.35 -9.61
CA VAL A 461 -10.12 -30.56 -8.38
C VAL A 461 -11.01 -31.19 -7.30
N GLU A 462 -12.23 -31.62 -7.63
CA GLU A 462 -13.13 -32.28 -6.66
C GLU A 462 -12.52 -33.60 -6.15
N ALA A 463 -11.92 -34.40 -7.04
CA ALA A 463 -11.28 -35.63 -6.66
C ALA A 463 -10.05 -35.41 -5.76
N SER A 464 -9.26 -34.36 -6.04
CA SER A 464 -8.12 -33.96 -5.22
C SER A 464 -8.56 -33.46 -3.84
N MET A 465 -9.60 -32.60 -3.79
CA MET A 465 -10.17 -32.08 -2.55
C MET A 465 -10.66 -33.18 -1.60
N LYS A 466 -11.33 -34.22 -2.12
CA LYS A 466 -11.79 -35.37 -1.33
C LYS A 466 -10.65 -36.20 -0.72
N LYS A 467 -9.46 -36.12 -1.30
CA LYS A 467 -8.27 -36.85 -0.85
C LYS A 467 -7.33 -36.04 0.04
N LEU A 468 -7.59 -34.75 0.27
CA LEU A 468 -6.77 -33.92 1.14
C LEU A 468 -6.66 -34.51 2.56
N SER A 469 -5.48 -34.31 3.16
CA SER A 469 -5.20 -34.76 4.53
C SER A 469 -5.89 -33.86 5.56
#